data_7bde0b67c3fa44ad8fecd0ce3fa63a4e
#
_entry.id   7bde0b67c3fa44ad8fecd0ce3fa63a4e
#
_cell.length_a   1.000
_cell.length_b   1.000
_cell.length_c   1.000
_cell.angle_alpha   90.00
_cell.angle_beta   90.00
_cell.angle_gamma   90.00
#
_symmetry.space_group_name_H-M   'P 1'
#
loop_
_entity.id
_entity.type
_entity.pdbx_description
1 polymer ?
#
loop_
_entity_poly.entity_id
_entity_poly.type
_entity_poly.pdbx_seq_one_letter_code
_entity_poly.pdbx_strand_id
1 'polypeptide(L)'
;CRDFFMNLRLTDLDWNLPLMQALDRTDQDAINEFCLDRGMILREFSLFLETFSKVATDAAAIRSLTIIGGHGKSGEPEMPRWTARVGEIVSIVGPTGSGKSRLLADIECLADADTPTGRRIHIDGREVSEKQRFDMEGKMVAQLSQNMNFVMDLTVREFLEMHAGSRMTRDAEHAIARCFDCANDLAGEKFTSD
;
A
#
# COMPACT_ATOMS: atom_id res chain seq x y z
N CYS A 1 0.95 16.15 7.18
CA CYS A 1 2.06 16.79 7.92
C CYS A 1 1.81 16.81 9.44
N ARG A 2 0.59 17.15 9.91
CA ARG A 2 0.28 17.17 11.36
C ARG A 2 0.58 15.82 12.02
N ASP A 3 0.13 14.74 11.40
CA ASP A 3 0.27 13.38 11.94
C ASP A 3 1.74 12.96 12.12
N PHE A 4 2.63 13.43 11.25
CA PHE A 4 4.07 13.21 11.40
C PHE A 4 4.58 13.75 12.74
N PHE A 5 4.23 15.00 13.09
CA PHE A 5 4.67 15.61 14.33
C PHE A 5 3.93 15.06 15.55
N MET A 6 2.66 14.67 15.39
CA MET A 6 1.91 13.98 16.44
C MET A 6 2.54 12.62 16.79
N ASN A 7 3.03 11.88 15.80
CA ASN A 7 3.74 10.61 16.01
C ASN A 7 5.08 10.82 16.76
N LEU A 8 5.70 11.99 16.58
CA LEU A 8 6.87 12.42 17.36
C LEU A 8 6.49 13.04 18.72
N ARG A 9 5.19 13.02 19.10
CA ARG A 9 4.63 13.63 20.29
C ARG A 9 4.86 15.15 20.42
N LEU A 10 5.13 15.81 19.31
CA LEU A 10 5.26 17.27 19.20
C LEU A 10 3.87 17.87 18.93
N THR A 11 3.02 17.90 19.95
CA THR A 11 1.60 18.32 19.84
C THR A 11 1.42 19.83 19.86
N ASP A 12 2.35 20.58 20.47
CA ASP A 12 2.23 22.02 20.77
C ASP A 12 2.92 22.91 19.74
N LEU A 13 3.07 22.42 18.50
CA LEU A 13 3.62 23.20 17.41
C LEU A 13 2.64 24.30 16.96
N ASP A 14 3.13 25.53 16.86
CA ASP A 14 2.37 26.64 16.26
C ASP A 14 2.37 26.50 14.72
N TRP A 15 1.28 25.96 14.19
CA TRP A 15 1.10 25.70 12.76
C TRP A 15 0.98 26.96 11.88
N ASN A 16 0.89 28.14 12.48
CA ASN A 16 0.86 29.41 11.75
C ASN A 16 2.26 29.97 11.48
N LEU A 17 3.29 29.33 12.01
CA LEU A 17 4.68 29.73 11.83
C LEU A 17 5.40 28.80 10.83
N PRO A 18 6.46 29.31 10.17
CA PRO A 18 7.41 28.45 9.48
C PRO A 18 7.97 27.39 10.43
N LEU A 19 8.16 26.16 9.93
CA LEU A 19 8.54 25.00 10.76
C LEU A 19 9.73 25.27 11.70
N MET A 20 10.78 25.92 11.21
CA MET A 20 11.94 26.25 12.03
C MET A 20 11.56 27.14 13.22
N GLN A 21 10.72 28.16 12.99
CA GLN A 21 10.28 29.06 14.05
C GLN A 21 9.33 28.37 15.03
N ALA A 22 8.48 27.46 14.54
CA ALA A 22 7.62 26.65 15.37
C ALA A 22 8.45 25.73 16.30
N LEU A 23 9.47 25.05 15.76
CA LEU A 23 10.40 24.23 16.55
C LEU A 23 11.24 25.04 17.54
N ASP A 24 11.59 26.29 17.20
CA ASP A 24 12.32 27.21 18.12
C ASP A 24 11.48 27.64 19.33
N ARG A 25 10.17 27.67 19.17
CA ARG A 25 9.22 28.01 20.25
C ARG A 25 8.73 26.81 21.04
N THR A 26 8.94 25.62 20.55
CA THR A 26 8.57 24.39 21.26
C THR A 26 9.52 24.16 22.42
N ASP A 27 8.97 23.69 23.55
CA ASP A 27 9.74 23.38 24.74
C ASP A 27 10.90 22.42 24.41
N GLN A 28 12.10 22.85 24.74
CA GLN A 28 13.33 22.09 24.49
C GLN A 28 13.35 20.79 25.30
N ASP A 29 12.74 20.78 26.48
CA ASP A 29 12.67 19.61 27.34
C ASP A 29 11.77 18.54 26.69
N ALA A 30 10.67 18.94 26.04
CA ALA A 30 9.80 18.03 25.29
C ALA A 30 10.53 17.39 24.09
N ILE A 31 11.42 18.14 23.43
CA ILE A 31 12.23 17.60 22.33
C ILE A 31 13.28 16.61 22.86
N ASN A 32 13.94 16.96 23.97
CA ASN A 32 15.00 16.16 24.58
C ASN A 32 14.47 14.87 25.24
N GLU A 33 13.25 14.90 25.81
CA GLU A 33 12.62 13.75 26.45
C GLU A 33 12.54 12.51 25.53
N PHE A 34 12.40 12.74 24.24
CA PHE A 34 12.34 11.68 23.22
C PHE A 34 13.66 11.47 22.49
N CYS A 35 14.78 11.95 23.01
CA CYS A 35 16.09 11.88 22.36
C CYS A 35 16.10 12.44 20.93
N LEU A 36 15.24 13.40 20.64
CA LEU A 36 15.16 14.08 19.37
C LEU A 36 16.05 15.33 19.38
N ASP A 37 16.70 15.62 18.26
CA ASP A 37 17.29 16.93 18.01
C ASP A 37 16.60 17.57 16.78
N ARG A 38 16.67 18.90 16.70
CA ARG A 38 16.05 19.65 15.60
C ARG A 38 16.54 19.23 14.22
N GLY A 39 17.81 18.89 14.11
CA GLY A 39 18.40 18.43 12.86
C GLY A 39 17.84 17.06 12.45
N MET A 40 17.61 16.18 13.42
CA MET A 40 16.98 14.88 13.19
C MET A 40 15.52 15.06 12.76
N ILE A 41 14.74 15.88 13.47
CA ILE A 41 13.34 16.16 13.10
C ILE A 41 13.24 16.72 11.68
N LEU A 42 14.11 17.64 11.29
CA LEU A 42 14.13 18.23 9.95
C LEU A 42 14.52 17.21 8.87
N ARG A 43 15.50 16.35 9.14
CA ARG A 43 15.90 15.28 8.20
C ARG A 43 14.75 14.29 8.00
N GLU A 44 14.17 13.82 9.09
CA GLU A 44 13.04 12.88 9.04
C GLU A 44 11.82 13.50 8.33
N PHE A 45 11.54 14.77 8.62
CA PHE A 45 10.46 15.48 7.94
C PHE A 45 10.74 15.71 6.45
N SER A 46 11.98 15.99 6.07
CA SER A 46 12.37 16.11 4.66
C SER A 46 12.22 14.78 3.95
N LEU A 47 12.64 13.67 4.57
CA LEU A 47 12.48 12.32 4.03
C LEU A 47 11.00 11.95 3.90
N PHE A 48 10.20 12.30 4.91
CA PHE A 48 8.75 12.15 4.87
C PHE A 48 8.13 12.92 3.70
N LEU A 49 8.52 14.19 3.49
CA LEU A 49 8.01 14.99 2.37
C LEU A 49 8.45 14.45 1.01
N GLU A 50 9.68 13.95 0.89
CA GLU A 50 10.14 13.29 -0.33
C GLU A 50 9.33 12.03 -0.63
N THR A 51 9.10 11.19 0.38
CA THR A 51 8.30 9.98 0.26
C THR A 51 6.86 10.33 -0.10
N PHE A 52 6.29 11.31 0.58
CA PHE A 52 4.94 11.80 0.32
C PHE A 52 4.79 12.43 -1.08
N SER A 53 5.79 13.17 -1.56
CA SER A 53 5.83 13.73 -2.90
C SER A 53 5.92 12.62 -3.95
N LYS A 54 6.71 11.59 -3.73
CA LYS A 54 6.81 10.42 -4.62
C LYS A 54 5.50 9.66 -4.69
N VAL A 55 4.86 9.38 -3.56
CA VAL A 55 3.53 8.75 -3.50
C VAL A 55 2.48 9.60 -4.22
N ALA A 56 2.57 10.92 -4.11
CA ALA A 56 1.63 11.84 -4.79
C ALA A 56 1.87 11.94 -6.31
N THR A 57 3.11 11.71 -6.77
CA THR A 57 3.50 11.76 -8.20
C THR A 57 3.48 10.38 -8.86
N ASP A 58 3.80 9.32 -8.13
CA ASP A 58 3.75 7.93 -8.61
C ASP A 58 2.34 7.33 -8.63
N ALA A 59 1.35 8.05 -8.17
CA ALA A 59 -0.06 7.78 -8.47
C ALA A 59 -0.41 8.07 -9.95
N ALA A 60 0.53 7.88 -10.86
CA ALA A 60 0.23 7.65 -12.27
C ALA A 60 -0.61 6.38 -12.32
N ALA A 61 -1.91 6.54 -12.57
CA ALA A 61 -2.86 5.46 -12.60
C ALA A 61 -2.32 4.34 -13.50
N ILE A 62 -2.07 3.17 -12.91
CA ILE A 62 -1.66 1.97 -13.65
C ILE A 62 -2.70 1.74 -14.74
N ARG A 63 -2.26 1.61 -15.98
CA ARG A 63 -3.14 1.46 -17.16
C ARG A 63 -3.26 0.01 -17.60
N SER A 64 -2.22 -0.77 -17.39
CA SER A 64 -2.19 -2.18 -17.80
C SER A 64 -1.24 -3.01 -16.95
N LEU A 65 -1.60 -4.29 -16.81
CA LEU A 65 -0.76 -5.35 -16.27
C LEU A 65 -0.54 -6.37 -17.37
N THR A 66 0.70 -6.74 -17.65
CA THR A 66 1.04 -7.73 -18.67
C THR A 66 1.77 -8.90 -18.03
N ILE A 67 1.31 -10.10 -18.31
CA ILE A 67 1.96 -11.36 -17.94
C ILE A 67 2.72 -11.86 -19.16
N ILE A 68 3.99 -12.23 -18.98
CA ILE A 68 4.87 -12.67 -20.06
C ILE A 68 5.48 -14.01 -19.71
N GLY A 69 5.35 -14.95 -20.61
CA GLY A 69 5.95 -16.28 -20.54
C GLY A 69 5.39 -17.12 -19.39
N GLY A 70 6.23 -18.02 -18.91
CA GLY A 70 5.91 -18.93 -17.82
C GLY A 70 5.63 -20.35 -18.31
N HIS A 71 5.61 -21.26 -17.35
CA HIS A 71 5.29 -22.66 -17.57
C HIS A 71 4.46 -23.22 -16.43
N GLY A 72 3.64 -24.22 -16.76
CA GLY A 72 2.85 -24.97 -15.80
C GLY A 72 3.71 -25.94 -14.96
N LYS A 73 3.06 -26.69 -14.07
CA LYS A 73 3.73 -27.70 -13.24
C LYS A 73 4.42 -28.80 -14.03
N SER A 74 3.91 -29.13 -15.20
CA SER A 74 4.46 -30.13 -16.13
C SER A 74 5.59 -29.59 -17.01
N GLY A 75 5.97 -28.32 -16.86
CA GLY A 75 6.97 -27.67 -17.69
C GLY A 75 6.46 -27.20 -19.05
N GLU A 76 5.19 -27.36 -19.32
CA GLU A 76 4.59 -26.91 -20.57
C GLU A 76 4.53 -25.38 -20.62
N PRO A 77 4.92 -24.75 -21.75
CA PRO A 77 4.85 -23.32 -21.89
C PRO A 77 3.40 -22.84 -21.83
N GLU A 78 3.17 -21.78 -21.07
CA GLU A 78 1.88 -21.10 -21.03
C GLU A 78 1.77 -20.06 -22.16
N MET A 79 0.68 -19.29 -22.13
CA MET A 79 0.43 -18.22 -23.10
C MET A 79 1.61 -17.24 -23.12
N PRO A 80 2.22 -16.96 -24.28
CA PRO A 80 3.45 -16.20 -24.33
C PRO A 80 3.31 -14.77 -23.82
N ARG A 81 2.12 -14.19 -23.97
CA ARG A 81 1.82 -12.83 -23.44
C ARG A 81 0.33 -12.62 -23.29
N TRP A 82 -0.07 -12.03 -22.17
CA TRP A 82 -1.43 -11.61 -21.92
C TRP A 82 -1.44 -10.27 -21.18
N THR A 83 -2.41 -9.39 -21.48
CA THR A 83 -2.49 -8.05 -20.88
C THR A 83 -3.91 -7.75 -20.42
N ALA A 84 -4.04 -7.35 -19.15
CA ALA A 84 -5.24 -6.73 -18.60
C ALA A 84 -5.08 -5.21 -18.62
N ARG A 85 -6.17 -4.50 -18.92
CA ARG A 85 -6.22 -3.03 -18.88
C ARG A 85 -7.02 -2.54 -17.70
N VAL A 86 -6.80 -1.29 -17.32
CA VAL A 86 -7.58 -0.63 -16.27
C VAL A 86 -9.09 -0.74 -16.57
N GLY A 87 -9.87 -1.06 -15.54
CA GLY A 87 -11.33 -1.26 -15.65
C GLY A 87 -11.75 -2.64 -16.14
N GLU A 88 -10.85 -3.50 -16.60
CA GLU A 88 -11.19 -4.87 -16.99
C GLU A 88 -11.35 -5.77 -15.76
N ILE A 89 -12.40 -6.60 -15.77
CA ILE A 89 -12.61 -7.68 -14.82
C ILE A 89 -12.28 -8.98 -15.53
N VAL A 90 -11.33 -9.73 -14.96
CA VAL A 90 -10.82 -10.97 -15.56
C VAL A 90 -11.12 -12.14 -14.64
N SER A 91 -11.78 -13.16 -15.19
CA SER A 91 -12.01 -14.43 -14.50
C SER A 91 -11.00 -15.48 -14.94
N ILE A 92 -10.26 -16.03 -13.97
CA ILE A 92 -9.29 -17.11 -14.20
C ILE A 92 -9.95 -18.43 -13.83
N VAL A 93 -10.24 -19.26 -14.83
CA VAL A 93 -10.93 -20.55 -14.67
C VAL A 93 -10.01 -21.71 -15.03
N GLY A 94 -10.27 -22.86 -14.46
CA GLY A 94 -9.52 -24.09 -14.74
C GLY A 94 -9.66 -25.11 -13.60
N PRO A 95 -9.26 -26.37 -13.83
CA PRO A 95 -9.37 -27.43 -12.85
C PRO A 95 -8.50 -27.18 -11.60
N THR A 96 -8.77 -27.90 -10.53
CA THR A 96 -7.94 -27.89 -9.33
C THR A 96 -6.50 -28.32 -9.70
N GLY A 97 -5.52 -27.58 -9.21
CA GLY A 97 -4.11 -27.86 -9.50
C GLY A 97 -3.57 -27.24 -10.79
N SER A 98 -4.39 -26.55 -11.61
CA SER A 98 -3.98 -25.91 -12.88
C SER A 98 -3.08 -24.68 -12.71
N GLY A 99 -2.70 -24.29 -11.49
CA GLY A 99 -1.78 -23.17 -11.27
C GLY A 99 -2.42 -21.79 -11.06
N LYS A 100 -3.75 -21.69 -10.98
CA LYS A 100 -4.45 -20.41 -10.78
C LYS A 100 -3.92 -19.59 -9.60
N SER A 101 -3.81 -20.22 -8.43
CA SER A 101 -3.28 -19.55 -7.22
C SER A 101 -1.81 -19.16 -7.38
N ARG A 102 -1.03 -19.91 -8.16
CA ARG A 102 0.36 -19.57 -8.47
C ARG A 102 0.45 -18.35 -9.37
N LEU A 103 -0.44 -18.27 -10.35
CA LEU A 103 -0.53 -17.09 -11.22
C LEU A 103 -0.87 -15.83 -10.42
N LEU A 104 -1.84 -15.92 -9.50
CA LEU A 104 -2.19 -14.81 -8.63
C LEU A 104 -1.00 -14.40 -7.72
N ALA A 105 -0.27 -15.36 -7.17
CA ALA A 105 0.92 -15.10 -6.38
C ALA A 105 2.04 -14.42 -7.20
N ASP A 106 2.25 -14.86 -8.44
CA ASP A 106 3.22 -14.22 -9.36
C ASP A 106 2.82 -12.78 -9.70
N ILE A 107 1.52 -12.51 -9.85
CA ILE A 107 1.01 -11.14 -10.02
C ILE A 107 1.22 -10.31 -8.75
N GLU A 108 0.91 -10.87 -7.58
CA GLU A 108 1.04 -10.17 -6.29
C GLU A 108 2.49 -9.74 -6.02
N CYS A 109 3.45 -10.63 -6.24
CA CYS A 109 4.87 -10.33 -6.02
C CYS A 109 5.53 -9.61 -7.21
N LEU A 110 4.78 -9.32 -8.28
CA LEU A 110 5.30 -8.72 -9.50
C LEU A 110 6.52 -9.51 -10.02
N ALA A 111 6.34 -10.82 -10.20
CA ALA A 111 7.40 -11.76 -10.55
C ALA A 111 8.22 -11.29 -11.76
N ASP A 112 9.52 -11.50 -11.71
CA ASP A 112 10.47 -11.20 -12.78
C ASP A 112 11.33 -12.43 -13.13
N ALA A 113 10.67 -13.49 -13.54
CA ALA A 113 11.26 -14.82 -13.81
C ALA A 113 11.98 -15.44 -12.60
N ASP A 114 11.82 -14.90 -11.41
CA ASP A 114 12.43 -15.31 -10.14
C ASP A 114 11.53 -16.27 -9.33
N THR A 115 10.40 -16.66 -9.88
CA THR A 115 9.51 -17.68 -9.32
C THR A 115 9.64 -19.01 -10.07
N PRO A 116 9.20 -20.13 -9.49
CA PRO A 116 9.27 -21.44 -10.14
C PRO A 116 8.56 -21.56 -11.49
N THR A 117 7.70 -20.59 -11.82
CA THR A 117 6.98 -20.57 -13.11
C THR A 117 7.73 -19.84 -14.21
N GLY A 118 8.74 -19.03 -13.87
CA GLY A 118 9.48 -18.20 -14.79
C GLY A 118 8.68 -17.08 -15.46
N ARG A 119 7.49 -16.73 -14.91
CA ARG A 119 6.68 -15.62 -15.42
C ARG A 119 7.32 -14.28 -15.12
N ARG A 120 7.06 -13.30 -16.00
CA ARG A 120 7.36 -11.89 -15.76
C ARG A 120 6.10 -11.07 -15.77
N ILE A 121 6.01 -10.15 -14.83
CA ILE A 121 4.88 -9.22 -14.69
C ILE A 121 5.37 -7.82 -15.01
N HIS A 122 4.77 -7.20 -16.02
CA HIS A 122 5.05 -5.83 -16.40
C HIS A 122 3.87 -4.92 -16.08
N ILE A 123 4.17 -3.71 -15.64
CA ILE A 123 3.20 -2.64 -15.41
C ILE A 123 3.41 -1.60 -16.51
N ASP A 124 2.33 -1.24 -17.20
CA ASP A 124 2.34 -0.29 -18.32
C ASP A 124 3.38 -0.63 -19.40
N GLY A 125 3.58 -1.92 -19.63
CA GLY A 125 4.52 -2.44 -20.62
C GLY A 125 5.99 -2.37 -20.21
N ARG A 126 6.29 -2.04 -18.95
CA ARG A 126 7.65 -1.92 -18.39
C ARG A 126 7.89 -2.95 -17.31
N GLU A 127 9.11 -3.39 -17.19
CA GLU A 127 9.58 -4.16 -16.03
C GLU A 127 9.45 -3.32 -14.76
N VAL A 128 9.04 -3.97 -13.67
CA VAL A 128 8.97 -3.34 -12.36
C VAL A 128 10.32 -3.47 -11.69
N SER A 129 10.91 -2.36 -11.29
CA SER A 129 12.22 -2.39 -10.63
C SER A 129 12.16 -3.15 -9.31
N GLU A 130 13.27 -3.76 -8.90
CA GLU A 130 13.38 -4.49 -7.63
C GLU A 130 12.94 -3.62 -6.44
N LYS A 131 13.33 -2.35 -6.43
CA LYS A 131 12.91 -1.39 -5.41
C LYS A 131 11.38 -1.24 -5.33
N GLN A 132 10.71 -1.14 -6.47
CA GLN A 132 9.23 -1.01 -6.51
C GLN A 132 8.52 -2.31 -6.14
N ARG A 133 9.12 -3.47 -6.45
CA ARG A 133 8.55 -4.79 -6.10
C ARG A 133 8.51 -5.02 -4.59
N PHE A 134 9.52 -4.53 -3.87
CA PHE A 134 9.66 -4.69 -2.41
C PHE A 134 9.23 -3.46 -1.61
N ASP A 135 8.68 -2.45 -2.29
CA ASP A 135 8.16 -1.27 -1.62
C ASP A 135 6.83 -1.61 -0.92
N MET A 136 6.90 -1.66 0.41
CA MET A 136 5.73 -1.96 1.26
C MET A 136 4.70 -0.82 1.26
N GLU A 137 5.15 0.42 1.08
CA GLU A 137 4.29 1.60 1.09
C GLU A 137 3.62 1.82 -0.26
N GLY A 138 4.34 1.58 -1.36
CA GLY A 138 3.88 1.71 -2.74
C GLY A 138 3.36 0.42 -3.37
N LYS A 139 2.84 -0.53 -2.58
CA LYS A 139 2.37 -1.81 -3.10
C LYS A 139 1.32 -1.62 -4.21
N MET A 140 1.66 -2.04 -5.44
CA MET A 140 0.85 -1.85 -6.64
C MET A 140 -0.30 -2.85 -6.77
N VAL A 141 -0.19 -4.02 -6.12
CA VAL A 141 -1.17 -5.11 -6.20
C VAL A 141 -1.72 -5.40 -4.82
N ALA A 142 -3.04 -5.39 -4.69
CA ALA A 142 -3.73 -5.88 -3.50
C ALA A 142 -4.30 -7.27 -3.79
N GLN A 143 -4.03 -8.23 -2.92
CA GLN A 143 -4.59 -9.56 -3.00
C GLN A 143 -5.52 -9.84 -1.81
N LEU A 144 -6.70 -10.35 -2.11
CA LEU A 144 -7.59 -10.91 -1.13
C LEU A 144 -7.46 -12.43 -1.19
N SER A 145 -6.86 -13.03 -0.18
CA SER A 145 -6.70 -14.48 -0.12
C SER A 145 -7.95 -15.17 0.41
N GLN A 146 -8.15 -16.44 0.04
CA GLN A 146 -9.30 -17.23 0.47
C GLN A 146 -9.32 -17.45 2.01
N ASN A 147 -8.17 -17.49 2.64
CA ASN A 147 -7.99 -17.71 4.08
C ASN A 147 -7.28 -16.51 4.71
N MET A 148 -7.98 -15.38 4.81
CA MET A 148 -7.48 -14.25 5.59
C MET A 148 -7.85 -14.44 7.05
N ASN A 149 -6.86 -14.70 7.89
CA ASN A 149 -7.03 -14.75 9.33
C ASN A 149 -6.52 -13.44 9.94
N PHE A 150 -7.39 -12.73 10.62
CA PHE A 150 -7.00 -11.60 11.46
C PHE A 150 -6.52 -12.16 12.81
N VAL A 151 -5.30 -11.84 13.19
CA VAL A 151 -4.68 -12.31 14.43
C VAL A 151 -4.74 -11.24 15.53
N MET A 152 -5.34 -10.09 15.23
CA MET A 152 -5.44 -8.96 16.14
C MET A 152 -6.85 -8.83 16.70
N ASP A 153 -6.94 -8.58 18.00
CA ASP A 153 -8.21 -8.30 18.70
C ASP A 153 -8.54 -6.81 18.55
N LEU A 154 -8.99 -6.45 17.35
CA LEU A 154 -9.37 -5.11 16.96
C LEU A 154 -10.76 -5.12 16.33
N THR A 155 -11.52 -4.08 16.54
CA THR A 155 -12.72 -3.82 15.75
C THR A 155 -12.37 -3.54 14.28
N VAL A 156 -13.32 -3.71 13.38
CA VAL A 156 -13.11 -3.37 11.95
C VAL A 156 -12.69 -1.91 11.77
N ARG A 157 -13.29 -1.01 12.55
CA ARG A 157 -12.96 0.42 12.53
C ARG A 157 -11.51 0.66 12.95
N GLU A 158 -11.09 0.15 14.10
CA GLU A 158 -9.72 0.29 14.59
C GLU A 158 -8.69 -0.26 13.60
N PHE A 159 -9.00 -1.40 12.97
CA PHE A 159 -8.14 -1.97 11.93
C PHE A 159 -8.02 -1.03 10.72
N LEU A 160 -9.14 -0.46 10.25
CA LEU A 160 -9.14 0.48 9.13
C LEU A 160 -8.41 1.78 9.47
N GLU A 161 -8.60 2.31 10.68
CA GLU A 161 -7.91 3.50 11.18
C GLU A 161 -6.39 3.27 11.25
N MET A 162 -5.96 2.16 11.82
CA MET A 162 -4.55 1.77 11.86
C MET A 162 -3.97 1.64 10.44
N HIS A 163 -4.71 1.01 9.53
CA HIS A 163 -4.27 0.83 8.15
C HIS A 163 -4.21 2.16 7.39
N ALA A 164 -5.21 3.02 7.54
CA ALA A 164 -5.22 4.35 6.95
C ALA A 164 -4.08 5.22 7.49
N GLY A 165 -3.78 5.13 8.79
CA GLY A 165 -2.66 5.81 9.43
C GLY A 165 -1.32 5.34 8.88
N SER A 166 -1.10 4.02 8.77
CA SER A 166 0.14 3.46 8.22
C SER A 166 0.37 3.83 6.74
N ARG A 167 -0.70 4.09 6.00
CA ARG A 167 -0.69 4.52 4.59
C ARG A 167 -0.71 6.03 4.41
N MET A 168 -0.72 6.80 5.49
CA MET A 168 -0.82 8.25 5.46
C MET A 168 -1.98 8.76 4.58
N THR A 169 -3.12 8.08 4.64
CA THR A 169 -4.29 8.39 3.83
C THR A 169 -4.78 9.81 4.15
N ARG A 170 -4.86 10.69 3.15
CA ARG A 170 -5.17 12.12 3.35
C ARG A 170 -6.51 12.40 3.99
N ASP A 171 -7.50 11.59 3.65
CA ASP A 171 -8.86 11.71 4.17
C ASP A 171 -9.28 10.32 4.70
N ALA A 172 -8.69 9.95 5.83
CA ALA A 172 -8.88 8.64 6.45
C ALA A 172 -10.35 8.38 6.80
N GLU A 173 -11.03 9.36 7.37
CA GLU A 173 -12.44 9.24 7.75
C GLU A 173 -13.33 8.96 6.54
N HIS A 174 -13.15 9.71 5.45
CA HIS A 174 -13.90 9.48 4.23
C HIS A 174 -13.58 8.12 3.58
N ALA A 175 -12.30 7.72 3.58
CA ALA A 175 -11.87 6.43 3.06
C ALA A 175 -12.48 5.27 3.88
N ILE A 176 -12.50 5.37 5.21
CA ILE A 176 -13.09 4.40 6.13
C ILE A 176 -14.61 4.33 5.91
N ALA A 177 -15.29 5.48 5.83
CA ALA A 177 -16.73 5.52 5.56
C ALA A 177 -17.07 4.80 4.25
N ARG A 178 -16.31 5.06 3.17
CA ARG A 178 -16.48 4.34 1.89
C ARG A 178 -16.25 2.84 2.01
N CYS A 179 -15.31 2.39 2.84
CA CYS A 179 -15.12 0.96 3.08
C CYS A 179 -16.37 0.33 3.71
N PHE A 180 -16.98 0.99 4.70
CA PHE A 180 -18.23 0.52 5.31
C PHE A 180 -19.40 0.54 4.32
N ASP A 181 -19.55 1.58 3.50
CA ASP A 181 -20.58 1.66 2.46
C ASP A 181 -20.44 0.49 1.47
N CYS A 182 -19.23 0.27 0.94
CA CYS A 182 -18.96 -0.86 0.04
C CYS A 182 -19.24 -2.21 0.71
N ALA A 183 -18.88 -2.39 1.97
CA ALA A 183 -19.12 -3.62 2.69
C ALA A 183 -20.63 -3.86 2.89
N ASN A 184 -21.39 -2.84 3.24
CA ASN A 184 -22.86 -2.90 3.36
C ASN A 184 -23.52 -3.26 2.04
N ASP A 185 -23.06 -2.65 0.93
CA ASP A 185 -23.59 -2.93 -0.42
C ASP A 185 -23.33 -4.37 -0.84
N LEU A 186 -22.14 -4.91 -0.53
CA LEU A 186 -21.73 -6.26 -0.92
C LEU A 186 -22.39 -7.35 -0.08
N ALA A 187 -22.51 -7.14 1.22
CA ALA A 187 -23.02 -8.15 2.14
C ALA A 187 -24.56 -8.11 2.30
N GLY A 188 -25.21 -7.02 1.88
CA GLY A 188 -26.65 -6.80 2.11
C GLY A 188 -27.02 -6.67 3.59
N GLU A 189 -26.03 -6.55 4.45
CA GLU A 189 -26.16 -6.36 5.90
C GLU A 189 -25.52 -5.04 6.29
N LYS A 190 -26.02 -4.42 7.33
CA LYS A 190 -25.41 -3.21 7.87
C LYS A 190 -24.32 -3.60 8.86
N PHE A 191 -23.11 -3.14 8.59
CA PHE A 191 -22.03 -3.18 9.55
C PHE A 191 -22.19 -2.04 10.55
N THR A 192 -22.17 -2.37 11.83
CA THR A 192 -22.14 -1.35 12.88
C THR A 192 -20.77 -0.72 12.93
N SER A 193 -20.73 0.56 13.26
CA SER A 193 -19.46 1.33 13.36
C SER A 193 -18.71 1.10 14.67
N ASP A 194 -19.19 0.17 15.51
CA ASP A 194 -18.65 -0.12 16.83
C ASP A 194 -17.63 -1.27 16.80
#